data_c911b4fbe423cbaeb07942caaba0e6af
#
_entry.id   c911b4fbe423cbaeb07942caaba0e6af
#
_cell.length_a   1.000
_cell.length_b   1.000
_cell.length_c   1.000
_cell.angle_alpha   90.00
_cell.angle_beta   90.00
_cell.angle_gamma   90.00
#
_symmetry.space_group_name_H-M   'P 1'
#
loop_
_entity.id
_entity.type
_entity.pdbx_description
1 polymer ?
#
loop_
_entity_poly.entity_id
_entity_poly.type
_entity_poly.pdbx_seq_one_letter_code
_entity_poly.pdbx_strand_id
1 'polypeptide(L)'
;MYESFIETLKEHLKNIDFESFKEFFMEFAQKLHSSNNLACLIVLLFIDLLTIDFLLKTNKERLFVSANKKNILPPYELNIGDRHISLDADEILIGRHSSCDVVSQNMTVSRYHAIVCLHDGQWCIKDINSTQGTFVNGNRIDDLTPIRCGDNIRLGEINFTVGDYIARLQQENQQTKQNKQGA
;
A
#
# COMPACT_ATOMS: atom_id res chain seq x y z
N MET A 1 -13.61 -20.25 0.74
CA MET A 1 -14.08 -20.38 2.13
C MET A 1 -13.84 -19.11 2.97
N TYR A 2 -12.65 -18.49 2.93
CA TYR A 2 -12.35 -17.25 3.67
C TYR A 2 -13.12 -16.03 3.10
N GLU A 3 -13.20 -15.89 1.79
CA GLU A 3 -13.93 -14.80 1.13
C GLU A 3 -15.45 -14.83 1.38
N SER A 4 -16.06 -16.03 1.38
CA SER A 4 -17.49 -16.16 1.69
C SER A 4 -17.79 -15.81 3.15
N PHE A 5 -16.86 -16.06 4.07
CA PHE A 5 -16.99 -15.68 5.47
C PHE A 5 -16.89 -14.16 5.67
N ILE A 6 -15.97 -13.49 4.94
CA ILE A 6 -15.82 -12.03 4.96
C ILE A 6 -17.06 -11.33 4.38
N GLU A 7 -17.61 -11.83 3.30
CA GLU A 7 -18.86 -11.29 2.71
C GLU A 7 -20.04 -11.46 3.67
N THR A 8 -20.17 -12.61 4.32
CA THR A 8 -21.22 -12.86 5.33
C THR A 8 -21.06 -11.93 6.55
N LEU A 9 -19.82 -11.69 7.00
CA LEU A 9 -19.52 -10.73 8.07
C LEU A 9 -19.84 -9.29 7.68
N LYS A 10 -19.50 -8.87 6.46
CA LYS A 10 -19.84 -7.54 5.95
C LYS A 10 -21.36 -7.33 5.86
N GLU A 11 -22.10 -8.35 5.43
CA GLU A 11 -23.55 -8.30 5.35
C GLU A 11 -24.22 -8.22 6.74
N HIS A 12 -23.69 -8.95 7.73
CA HIS A 12 -24.14 -8.86 9.11
C HIS A 12 -23.84 -7.49 9.76
N LEU A 13 -22.63 -6.95 9.50
CA LEU A 13 -22.22 -5.64 10.02
C LEU A 13 -23.00 -4.48 9.37
N LYS A 14 -23.44 -4.65 8.12
CA LYS A 14 -24.22 -3.64 7.39
C LYS A 14 -25.66 -3.50 7.90
N ASN A 15 -26.19 -4.54 8.57
CA ASN A 15 -27.54 -4.58 9.13
C ASN A 15 -27.60 -4.23 10.63
N ILE A 16 -26.48 -3.93 11.27
CA ILE A 16 -26.50 -3.44 12.64
C ILE A 16 -26.82 -1.94 12.58
N ASP A 17 -28.04 -1.60 12.98
CA ASP A 17 -28.42 -0.21 13.22
C ASP A 17 -27.56 0.34 14.37
N PHE A 18 -26.61 1.20 14.00
CA PHE A 18 -25.63 1.76 14.93
C PHE A 18 -26.29 2.55 16.07
N GLU A 19 -27.44 3.17 15.83
CA GLU A 19 -28.18 3.90 16.88
C GLU A 19 -28.82 2.94 17.87
N SER A 20 -29.43 1.86 17.42
CA SER A 20 -29.95 0.81 18.31
C SER A 20 -28.86 0.13 19.12
N PHE A 21 -27.69 -0.09 18.54
CA PHE A 21 -26.51 -0.63 19.26
C PHE A 21 -26.01 0.37 20.32
N LYS A 22 -25.97 1.64 20.01
CA LYS A 22 -25.54 2.71 20.92
C LYS A 22 -26.52 2.88 22.10
N GLU A 23 -27.82 2.85 21.82
CA GLU A 23 -28.86 2.90 22.86
C GLU A 23 -28.76 1.69 23.79
N PHE A 24 -28.64 0.48 23.25
CA PHE A 24 -28.44 -0.74 24.05
C PHE A 24 -27.17 -0.63 24.91
N PHE A 25 -26.06 -0.13 24.35
CA PHE A 25 -24.80 0.00 25.10
C PHE A 25 -24.90 1.06 26.20
N MET A 26 -25.60 2.16 25.96
CA MET A 26 -25.82 3.21 26.97
C MET A 26 -26.72 2.71 28.10
N GLU A 27 -27.80 1.99 27.80
CA GLU A 27 -28.68 1.38 28.80
C GLU A 27 -27.93 0.32 29.62
N PHE A 28 -27.13 -0.52 28.98
CA PHE A 28 -26.28 -1.50 29.62
C PHE A 28 -25.22 -0.85 30.53
N ALA A 29 -24.55 0.20 30.08
CA ALA A 29 -23.57 0.95 30.85
C ALA A 29 -24.20 1.63 32.08
N GLN A 30 -25.41 2.17 31.93
CA GLN A 30 -26.17 2.80 33.04
C GLN A 30 -26.60 1.77 34.11
N LYS A 31 -26.99 0.57 33.64
CA LYS A 31 -27.35 -0.55 34.55
C LYS A 31 -26.15 -1.14 35.26
N LEU A 32 -24.99 -1.14 34.62
CA LEU A 32 -23.67 -1.50 35.23
C LEU A 32 -23.24 -0.47 36.27
N HIS A 33 -23.43 0.82 36.01
CA HIS A 33 -23.05 1.88 36.92
C HIS A 33 -23.92 1.91 38.21
N SER A 34 -25.14 1.45 38.12
CA SER A 34 -26.06 1.36 39.27
C SER A 34 -25.83 0.14 40.18
N SER A 35 -25.08 -0.86 39.72
CA SER A 35 -24.78 -2.04 40.54
C SER A 35 -23.32 -1.96 41.02
N ASN A 36 -23.14 -1.82 42.33
CA ASN A 36 -21.83 -1.88 43.03
C ASN A 36 -21.18 -3.27 42.95
N ASN A 37 -21.27 -3.96 41.82
CA ASN A 37 -20.83 -5.32 41.67
C ASN A 37 -19.40 -5.36 41.14
N LEU A 38 -18.45 -5.70 42.00
CA LEU A 38 -17.06 -5.98 41.70
C LEU A 38 -16.91 -6.94 40.46
N ALA A 39 -17.86 -7.86 40.31
CA ALA A 39 -17.93 -8.79 39.19
C ALA A 39 -18.06 -8.08 37.83
N CYS A 40 -18.85 -7.00 37.74
CA CYS A 40 -19.01 -6.22 36.50
C CYS A 40 -17.72 -5.49 36.10
N LEU A 41 -17.00 -4.94 37.07
CA LEU A 41 -15.70 -4.31 36.83
C LEU A 41 -14.66 -5.32 36.30
N ILE A 42 -14.66 -6.52 36.88
CA ILE A 42 -13.76 -7.61 36.40
C ILE A 42 -14.08 -8.02 34.98
N VAL A 43 -15.35 -8.13 34.62
CA VAL A 43 -15.78 -8.48 33.25
C VAL A 43 -15.36 -7.39 32.25
N LEU A 44 -15.52 -6.11 32.57
CA LEU A 44 -15.08 -4.99 31.74
C LEU A 44 -13.57 -5.00 31.52
N LEU A 45 -12.79 -5.14 32.60
CA LEU A 45 -11.33 -5.26 32.51
C LEU A 45 -10.88 -6.44 31.65
N PHE A 46 -11.61 -7.56 31.72
CA PHE A 46 -11.32 -8.73 30.90
C PHE A 46 -11.59 -8.48 29.42
N ILE A 47 -12.69 -7.79 29.09
CA ILE A 47 -13.01 -7.38 27.71
C ILE A 47 -11.94 -6.41 27.17
N ASP A 48 -11.52 -5.43 27.98
CA ASP A 48 -10.46 -4.49 27.60
C ASP A 48 -9.13 -5.20 27.31
N LEU A 49 -8.76 -6.17 28.17
CA LEU A 49 -7.57 -7.00 27.96
C LEU A 49 -7.65 -7.82 26.68
N LEU A 50 -8.80 -8.42 26.37
CA LEU A 50 -9.00 -9.16 25.14
C LEU A 50 -8.92 -8.27 23.89
N THR A 51 -9.48 -7.06 23.96
CA THR A 51 -9.40 -6.10 22.84
C THR A 51 -7.97 -5.61 22.61
N ILE A 52 -7.23 -5.35 23.69
CA ILE A 52 -5.81 -4.96 23.61
C ILE A 52 -4.98 -6.10 23.02
N ASP A 53 -5.16 -7.34 23.49
CA ASP A 53 -4.46 -8.51 22.94
C ASP A 53 -4.75 -8.71 21.45
N PHE A 54 -6.03 -8.58 21.05
CA PHE A 54 -6.43 -8.63 19.65
C PHE A 54 -5.76 -7.55 18.82
N LEU A 55 -5.73 -6.29 19.31
CA LEU A 55 -5.08 -5.17 18.61
C LEU A 55 -3.55 -5.36 18.49
N LEU A 56 -2.92 -5.86 19.56
CA LEU A 56 -1.48 -6.13 19.54
C LEU A 56 -1.15 -7.27 18.57
N LYS A 57 -1.98 -8.31 18.51
CA LYS A 57 -1.80 -9.42 17.59
C LYS A 57 -1.98 -9.00 16.14
N THR A 58 -3.02 -8.24 15.81
CA THR A 58 -3.23 -7.71 14.45
C THR A 58 -2.11 -6.77 14.01
N ASN A 59 -1.60 -5.92 14.90
CA ASN A 59 -0.45 -5.06 14.59
C ASN A 59 0.83 -5.87 14.38
N LYS A 60 1.06 -6.92 15.18
CA LYS A 60 2.22 -7.80 15.01
C LYS A 60 2.16 -8.56 13.68
N GLU A 61 0.98 -9.03 13.28
CA GLU A 61 0.79 -9.69 11.99
C GLU A 61 1.01 -8.72 10.82
N ARG A 62 0.52 -7.49 10.91
CA ARG A 62 0.76 -6.45 9.89
C ARG A 62 2.25 -6.11 9.75
N LEU A 63 2.95 -5.96 10.87
CA LEU A 63 4.41 -5.70 10.88
C LEU A 63 5.19 -6.89 10.34
N PHE A 64 4.79 -8.13 10.67
CA PHE A 64 5.44 -9.35 10.17
C PHE A 64 5.22 -9.53 8.67
N VAL A 65 3.98 -9.30 8.18
CA VAL A 65 3.66 -9.35 6.74
C VAL A 65 4.44 -8.26 6.00
N SER A 66 4.49 -7.04 6.52
CA SER A 66 5.24 -5.94 5.92
C SER A 66 6.76 -6.21 5.89
N ALA A 67 7.32 -6.72 6.98
CA ALA A 67 8.76 -7.04 7.06
C ALA A 67 9.14 -8.20 6.14
N ASN A 68 8.29 -9.23 6.04
CA ASN A 68 8.55 -10.40 5.18
C ASN A 68 8.31 -10.09 3.70
N LYS A 69 7.37 -9.18 3.40
CA LYS A 69 7.06 -8.71 2.05
C LYS A 69 8.23 -7.92 1.44
N LYS A 70 8.94 -7.13 2.25
CA LYS A 70 10.11 -6.37 1.83
C LYS A 70 11.27 -7.25 1.30
N ASN A 71 11.36 -8.51 1.76
CA ASN A 71 12.36 -9.49 1.31
C ASN A 71 11.95 -10.29 0.06
N ILE A 72 10.70 -10.17 -0.42
CA ILE A 72 10.14 -10.94 -1.53
C ILE A 72 9.88 -10.06 -2.76
N LEU A 73 9.94 -8.73 -2.59
CA LEU A 73 9.70 -7.78 -3.69
C LEU A 73 10.83 -7.87 -4.71
N PRO A 74 10.51 -8.04 -6.02
CA PRO A 74 11.52 -7.79 -7.04
C PRO A 74 12.00 -6.35 -6.86
N PRO A 75 13.31 -6.14 -6.75
CA PRO A 75 13.89 -4.82 -6.47
C PRO A 75 13.85 -3.95 -7.72
N TYR A 76 12.66 -3.51 -8.11
CA TYR A 76 12.48 -2.65 -9.26
C TYR A 76 12.65 -1.18 -8.89
N GLU A 77 13.01 -0.41 -9.88
CA GLU A 77 13.09 1.05 -9.83
C GLU A 77 12.46 1.65 -11.07
N LEU A 78 11.95 2.87 -10.95
CA LEU A 78 11.52 3.68 -12.08
C LEU A 78 12.62 4.68 -12.42
N ASN A 79 13.12 4.61 -13.64
CA ASN A 79 14.17 5.49 -14.13
C ASN A 79 13.57 6.57 -15.03
N ILE A 80 13.90 7.82 -14.74
CA ILE A 80 13.55 8.98 -15.56
C ILE A 80 14.80 9.84 -15.77
N GLY A 81 15.40 9.78 -16.95
CA GLY A 81 16.73 10.37 -17.16
C GLY A 81 17.73 9.81 -16.15
N ASP A 82 18.41 10.69 -15.41
CA ASP A 82 19.39 10.33 -14.39
C ASP A 82 18.79 10.07 -12.99
N ARG A 83 17.46 10.17 -12.86
CA ARG A 83 16.78 9.92 -11.58
C ARG A 83 16.31 8.49 -11.49
N HIS A 84 16.65 7.85 -10.37
CA HIS A 84 16.24 6.50 -10.02
C HIS A 84 15.31 6.55 -8.81
N ILE A 85 14.12 5.98 -8.93
CA ILE A 85 13.08 5.95 -7.91
C ILE A 85 12.83 4.51 -7.53
N SER A 86 13.27 4.12 -6.34
CA SER A 86 13.11 2.77 -5.82
C SER A 86 11.64 2.45 -5.53
N LEU A 87 11.17 1.26 -5.93
CA LEU A 87 9.85 0.75 -5.61
C LEU A 87 9.92 0.03 -4.26
N ASP A 88 9.96 0.78 -3.16
CA ASP A 88 10.13 0.27 -1.79
C ASP A 88 8.85 0.31 -0.94
N ALA A 89 7.77 0.87 -1.46
CA ALA A 89 6.45 0.89 -0.86
C ALA A 89 5.47 0.00 -1.63
N ASP A 90 4.42 -0.50 -0.97
CA ASP A 90 3.40 -1.35 -1.60
C ASP A 90 2.59 -0.62 -2.68
N GLU A 91 2.48 0.70 -2.56
CA GLU A 91 1.81 1.60 -3.50
C GLU A 91 2.64 2.87 -3.64
N ILE A 92 2.80 3.33 -4.87
CA ILE A 92 3.52 4.54 -5.23
C ILE A 92 2.64 5.36 -6.16
N LEU A 93 2.23 6.52 -5.67
CA LEU A 93 1.40 7.45 -6.41
C LEU A 93 2.27 8.38 -7.26
N ILE A 94 1.98 8.44 -8.56
CA ILE A 94 2.70 9.28 -9.52
C ILE A 94 1.77 10.37 -10.05
N GLY A 95 2.25 11.62 -10.02
CA GLY A 95 1.47 12.73 -10.53
C GLY A 95 2.18 14.07 -10.40
N ARG A 96 1.46 15.15 -10.71
CA ARG A 96 1.99 16.51 -10.64
C ARG A 96 1.74 17.18 -9.27
N HIS A 97 0.84 16.64 -8.46
CA HIS A 97 0.54 17.22 -7.15
C HIS A 97 1.66 16.90 -6.15
N SER A 98 1.94 17.83 -5.25
CA SER A 98 3.02 17.71 -4.25
C SER A 98 2.80 16.59 -3.21
N SER A 99 1.58 16.05 -3.11
CA SER A 99 1.28 14.91 -2.25
C SER A 99 1.55 13.54 -2.90
N CYS A 100 1.98 13.51 -4.17
CA CYS A 100 2.40 12.27 -4.82
C CYS A 100 3.78 11.85 -4.32
N ASP A 101 4.03 10.54 -4.29
CA ASP A 101 5.35 9.98 -3.94
C ASP A 101 6.37 10.32 -5.03
N VAL A 102 5.93 10.26 -6.29
CA VAL A 102 6.72 10.66 -7.46
C VAL A 102 6.08 11.89 -8.09
N VAL A 103 6.70 13.04 -7.83
CA VAL A 103 6.21 14.33 -8.35
C VAL A 103 6.87 14.65 -9.69
N SER A 104 6.04 14.83 -10.73
CA SER A 104 6.46 15.35 -12.03
C SER A 104 5.92 16.75 -12.24
N GLN A 105 6.79 17.72 -12.56
CA GLN A 105 6.38 19.10 -12.84
C GLN A 105 5.84 19.31 -14.26
N ASN A 106 5.83 18.26 -15.09
CA ASN A 106 5.33 18.36 -16.47
C ASN A 106 3.81 18.54 -16.50
N MET A 107 3.34 19.51 -17.25
CA MET A 107 1.92 19.89 -17.34
C MET A 107 1.05 18.83 -18.05
N THR A 108 1.65 17.92 -18.80
CA THR A 108 0.94 16.80 -19.44
C THR A 108 0.63 15.66 -18.46
N VAL A 109 1.26 15.67 -17.29
CA VAL A 109 0.98 14.74 -16.20
C VAL A 109 -0.14 15.26 -15.33
N SER A 110 -1.20 14.48 -15.11
CA SER A 110 -2.32 14.83 -14.24
C SER A 110 -1.87 15.02 -12.79
N ARG A 111 -2.64 15.75 -11.99
CA ARG A 111 -2.34 15.95 -10.55
C ARG A 111 -2.13 14.64 -9.82
N TYR A 112 -2.99 13.69 -10.07
CA TYR A 112 -2.89 12.27 -9.70
C TYR A 112 -3.03 11.51 -11.01
N HIS A 113 -2.00 10.80 -11.44
CA HIS A 113 -1.97 10.25 -12.81
C HIS A 113 -2.06 8.74 -12.82
N ALA A 114 -1.18 8.07 -12.11
CA ALA A 114 -1.10 6.63 -12.04
C ALA A 114 -0.64 6.15 -10.66
N ILE A 115 -0.97 4.92 -10.33
CA ILE A 115 -0.47 4.20 -9.16
C ILE A 115 0.33 3.01 -9.64
N VAL A 116 1.54 2.85 -9.12
CA VAL A 116 2.32 1.62 -9.20
C VAL A 116 2.12 0.87 -7.91
N CYS A 117 1.67 -0.37 -7.98
CA CYS A 117 1.36 -1.16 -6.79
C CYS A 117 1.78 -2.62 -6.96
N LEU A 118 1.98 -3.29 -5.83
CA LEU A 118 2.21 -4.72 -5.82
C LEU A 118 0.87 -5.46 -5.74
N HIS A 119 0.58 -6.27 -6.77
CA HIS A 119 -0.62 -7.12 -6.84
C HIS A 119 -0.21 -8.56 -7.10
N ASP A 120 -0.65 -9.49 -6.25
CA ASP A 120 -0.32 -10.92 -6.32
C ASP A 120 1.18 -11.23 -6.47
N GLY A 121 2.02 -10.43 -5.79
CA GLY A 121 3.48 -10.60 -5.84
C GLY A 121 4.14 -10.05 -7.11
N GLN A 122 3.39 -9.38 -7.98
CA GLN A 122 3.88 -8.74 -9.19
C GLN A 122 3.65 -7.23 -9.16
N TRP A 123 4.62 -6.47 -9.61
CA TRP A 123 4.46 -5.03 -9.81
C TRP A 123 3.49 -4.77 -10.96
N CYS A 124 2.54 -3.90 -10.69
CA CYS A 124 1.52 -3.48 -11.64
C CYS A 124 1.39 -1.96 -11.66
N ILE A 125 0.91 -1.42 -12.76
CA ILE A 125 0.56 -0.01 -12.89
C ILE A 125 -0.91 0.13 -13.26
N LYS A 126 -1.58 1.16 -12.71
CA LYS A 126 -2.96 1.50 -13.02
C LYS A 126 -3.08 3.00 -13.28
N ASP A 127 -3.75 3.35 -14.37
CA ASP A 127 -4.19 4.72 -14.63
C ASP A 127 -5.32 5.11 -13.66
N ILE A 128 -5.24 6.29 -13.05
CA ILE A 128 -6.27 6.79 -12.15
C ILE A 128 -7.06 7.94 -12.78
N ASN A 129 -7.58 7.67 -13.96
CA ASN A 129 -8.38 8.59 -14.75
C ASN A 129 -7.59 9.84 -15.18
N SER A 130 -6.38 9.64 -15.68
CA SER A 130 -5.52 10.70 -16.15
C SER A 130 -6.05 11.32 -17.46
N THR A 131 -5.71 12.59 -17.71
CA THR A 131 -6.17 13.32 -18.91
C THR A 131 -5.50 12.80 -20.18
N GLN A 132 -4.22 12.47 -20.11
CA GLN A 132 -3.43 12.04 -21.29
C GLN A 132 -3.30 10.51 -21.41
N GLY A 133 -3.71 9.78 -20.38
CA GLY A 133 -3.59 8.32 -20.30
C GLY A 133 -2.19 7.85 -19.93
N THR A 134 -2.16 6.62 -19.42
CA THR A 134 -0.95 5.87 -19.09
C THR A 134 -0.70 4.83 -20.18
N PHE A 135 0.56 4.63 -20.54
CA PHE A 135 0.96 3.69 -21.59
C PHE A 135 2.09 2.81 -21.11
N VAL A 136 2.01 1.52 -21.42
CA VAL A 136 3.07 0.54 -21.17
C VAL A 136 3.53 -0.01 -22.51
N ASN A 137 4.80 0.13 -22.83
CA ASN A 137 5.40 -0.28 -24.12
C ASN A 137 4.64 0.26 -25.33
N GLY A 138 4.13 1.50 -25.23
CA GLY A 138 3.39 2.18 -26.29
C GLY A 138 1.89 1.86 -26.33
N ASN A 139 1.41 0.88 -25.58
CA ASN A 139 0.00 0.52 -25.49
C ASN A 139 -0.68 1.27 -24.36
N ARG A 140 -1.80 1.93 -24.62
CA ARG A 140 -2.60 2.55 -23.57
C ARG A 140 -3.17 1.49 -22.65
N ILE A 141 -3.11 1.72 -21.36
CA ILE A 141 -3.70 0.83 -20.37
C ILE A 141 -5.03 1.41 -19.86
N ASP A 142 -6.04 0.56 -19.71
CA ASP A 142 -7.34 0.90 -19.12
C ASP A 142 -7.52 0.25 -17.76
N ASP A 143 -6.82 -0.86 -17.50
CA ASP A 143 -6.89 -1.64 -16.27
C ASP A 143 -5.52 -1.80 -15.61
N LEU A 144 -5.53 -2.47 -14.45
CA LEU A 144 -4.33 -2.84 -13.72
C LEU A 144 -3.43 -3.72 -14.62
N THR A 145 -2.27 -3.19 -14.99
CA THR A 145 -1.37 -3.81 -15.97
C THR A 145 -0.05 -4.21 -15.32
N PRO A 146 0.37 -5.48 -15.40
CA PRO A 146 1.65 -5.92 -14.87
C PRO A 146 2.82 -5.26 -15.61
N ILE A 147 3.86 -4.90 -14.83
CA ILE A 147 5.10 -4.31 -15.35
C ILE A 147 6.30 -5.18 -15.00
N ARG A 148 7.32 -5.14 -15.85
CA ARG A 148 8.56 -5.92 -15.71
C ARG A 148 9.77 -5.04 -15.95
N CYS A 149 10.93 -5.50 -15.50
CA CYS A 149 12.19 -4.87 -15.81
C CYS A 149 12.37 -4.75 -17.34
N GLY A 150 12.74 -3.56 -17.80
CA GLY A 150 12.87 -3.21 -19.20
C GLY A 150 11.63 -2.58 -19.83
N ASP A 151 10.47 -2.61 -19.17
CA ASP A 151 9.27 -1.97 -19.70
C ASP A 151 9.42 -0.44 -19.70
N ASN A 152 8.83 0.17 -20.74
CA ASN A 152 8.73 1.61 -20.87
C ASN A 152 7.32 2.07 -20.48
N ILE A 153 7.24 2.96 -19.50
CA ILE A 153 5.99 3.54 -19.01
C ILE A 153 5.95 5.01 -19.43
N ARG A 154 4.90 5.41 -20.13
CA ARG A 154 4.69 6.82 -20.51
C ARG A 154 3.47 7.40 -19.82
N LEU A 155 3.68 8.51 -19.13
CA LEU A 155 2.64 9.31 -18.47
C LEU A 155 2.62 10.70 -19.11
N GLY A 156 1.62 10.97 -19.93
CA GLY A 156 1.64 12.16 -20.78
C GLY A 156 2.85 12.14 -21.71
N GLU A 157 3.77 13.11 -21.58
CA GLU A 157 5.03 13.19 -22.33
C GLU A 157 6.24 12.62 -21.59
N ILE A 158 6.07 12.20 -20.35
CA ILE A 158 7.16 11.67 -19.53
C ILE A 158 7.29 10.16 -19.73
N ASN A 159 8.53 9.72 -19.99
CA ASN A 159 8.86 8.31 -20.08
C ASN A 159 9.65 7.85 -18.86
N PHE A 160 9.24 6.73 -18.29
CA PHE A 160 9.93 6.00 -17.26
C PHE A 160 10.34 4.64 -17.82
N THR A 161 11.52 4.15 -17.43
CA THR A 161 11.91 2.77 -17.69
C THR A 161 11.95 2.00 -16.37
N VAL A 162 11.35 0.81 -16.35
CA VAL A 162 11.43 -0.10 -15.20
C VAL A 162 12.81 -0.73 -15.15
N GLY A 163 13.59 -0.45 -14.15
CA GLY A 163 14.94 -0.96 -13.94
C GLY A 163 15.00 -2.02 -12.83
N ASP A 164 16.14 -2.72 -12.78
CA ASP A 164 16.50 -3.61 -11.68
C ASP A 164 17.48 -2.87 -10.75
N TYR A 165 16.99 -2.52 -9.56
CA TYR A 165 17.74 -1.79 -8.54
C TYR A 165 19.00 -2.54 -8.09
N ILE A 166 18.94 -3.87 -7.93
CA ILE A 166 20.08 -4.68 -7.49
C ILE A 166 21.13 -4.77 -8.59
N ALA A 167 20.72 -4.97 -9.84
CA ALA A 167 21.65 -5.00 -10.97
C ALA A 167 22.42 -3.67 -11.09
N ARG A 168 21.74 -2.53 -10.91
CA ARG A 168 22.37 -1.21 -10.92
C ARG A 168 23.38 -1.04 -9.80
N LEU A 169 23.05 -1.39 -8.57
CA LEU A 169 23.97 -1.30 -7.42
C LEU A 169 25.23 -2.18 -7.61
N GLN A 170 25.07 -3.34 -8.23
CA GLN A 170 26.20 -4.22 -8.53
C GLN A 170 27.16 -3.58 -9.56
N GLN A 171 26.61 -2.94 -10.58
CA GLN A 171 27.39 -2.23 -11.60
C GLN A 171 28.15 -1.02 -11.00
N GLU A 172 27.50 -0.20 -10.19
CA GLU A 172 28.12 0.94 -9.50
C GLU A 172 29.28 0.50 -8.59
N ASN A 173 29.06 -0.60 -7.85
CA ASN A 173 30.11 -1.16 -6.98
C ASN A 173 31.33 -1.70 -7.77
N GLN A 174 31.09 -2.27 -8.95
CA GLN A 174 32.18 -2.75 -9.83
C GLN A 174 32.98 -1.58 -10.42
N GLN A 175 32.30 -0.53 -10.89
CA GLN A 175 32.96 0.66 -11.43
C GLN A 175 33.79 1.38 -10.35
N THR A 176 33.27 1.48 -9.13
CA THR A 176 33.97 2.10 -8.00
C THR A 176 35.23 1.32 -7.63
N LYS A 177 35.21 -0.03 -7.71
CA LYS A 177 36.40 -0.87 -7.47
C LYS A 177 37.44 -0.71 -8.57
N GLN A 178 37.05 -0.63 -9.83
CA GLN A 178 37.97 -0.44 -10.96
C GLN A 178 38.66 0.94 -10.89
N ASN A 179 37.92 2.00 -10.56
CA ASN A 179 38.48 3.35 -10.43
C ASN A 179 39.47 3.48 -9.26
N LYS A 180 39.30 2.68 -8.19
CA LYS A 180 40.24 2.65 -7.06
C LYS A 180 41.52 1.83 -7.32
N GLN A 181 41.54 0.95 -8.29
CA GLN A 181 42.69 0.14 -8.66
C GLN A 181 43.54 0.82 -9.76
N GLY A 182 43.02 1.83 -10.44
CA GLY A 182 43.68 2.56 -11.49
C GLY A 182 44.28 3.92 -11.07
N ALA A 183 44.13 4.29 -9.79
CA ALA A 183 44.68 5.51 -9.19
C ALA A 183 45.83 5.19 -8.20
#